data_8d2d03532e1bdd09655f2b64b44b5605
#
_entry.id   8d2d03532e1bdd09655f2b64b44b5605
#
_cell.length_a   1.000
_cell.length_b   1.000
_cell.length_c   1.000
_cell.angle_alpha   90.00
_cell.angle_beta   90.00
_cell.angle_gamma   90.00
#
_symmetry.space_group_name_H-M   'P 1'
#
loop_
_entity.id
_entity.type
_entity.pdbx_description
1 polymer ?
#
loop_
_entity_poly.entity_id
_entity_poly.type
_entity_poly.pdbx_seq_one_letter_code
_entity_poly.pdbx_strand_id
1 'polypeptide(L)'
;VGNETETADGEVLDAKSVRKWEIRLISTIARNMRCEAIISHRYTAGNINRKSFVYIIGMDADRKAVILLYEKLRKICKVGMRKEQNYHKSMYGNAKGIADSYGFGFTQAIREEMTKQAKALVLVKPKEVDDKVQELFPNVKTRRVNVSCNAHAYDSGMNDGHSAMSVPAIN
;
A
#
# COMPACT_ATOMS: atom_id res chain seq x y z
N VAL A 1 -22.79 26.78 -4.67
CA VAL A 1 -21.68 25.85 -4.52
C VAL A 1 -21.29 25.82 -3.06
N GLY A 2 -21.78 24.82 -2.35
CA GLY A 2 -21.38 24.61 -0.98
C GLY A 2 -19.90 24.32 -0.89
N ASN A 3 -19.12 25.34 -0.62
CA ASN A 3 -17.75 25.16 -0.17
C ASN A 3 -17.81 24.67 1.29
N GLU A 4 -18.19 23.42 1.44
CA GLU A 4 -17.76 22.70 2.63
C GLU A 4 -16.27 22.62 2.53
N THR A 5 -15.58 23.29 3.42
CA THR A 5 -14.15 23.16 3.59
C THR A 5 -13.89 21.71 3.96
N GLU A 6 -13.50 20.92 2.96
CA GLU A 6 -13.01 19.57 3.19
C GLU A 6 -11.79 19.70 4.11
N THR A 7 -11.90 19.12 5.28
CA THR A 7 -10.79 19.05 6.22
C THR A 7 -10.10 17.72 6.08
N ALA A 8 -8.77 17.72 6.14
CA ALA A 8 -8.01 16.49 6.21
C ALA A 8 -8.34 15.77 7.52
N ASP A 9 -8.55 14.47 7.43
CA ASP A 9 -8.80 13.60 8.59
C ASP A 9 -8.10 12.25 8.40
N GLY A 10 -8.10 11.45 9.44
CA GLY A 10 -7.53 10.11 9.45
C GLY A 10 -8.57 9.05 9.72
N GLU A 11 -8.47 7.93 9.01
CA GLU A 11 -9.30 6.76 9.29
C GLU A 11 -8.43 5.49 9.36
N VAL A 12 -8.86 4.54 10.18
CA VAL A 12 -8.19 3.26 10.33
C VAL A 12 -8.59 2.34 9.19
N LEU A 13 -7.59 1.80 8.50
CA LEU A 13 -7.82 0.70 7.57
C LEU A 13 -8.06 -0.56 8.37
N ASP A 14 -9.22 -1.19 8.19
CA ASP A 14 -9.57 -2.43 8.86
C ASP A 14 -8.76 -3.60 8.28
N ALA A 15 -7.60 -3.84 8.86
CA ALA A 15 -6.72 -4.93 8.48
C ALA A 15 -6.33 -5.75 9.71
N LYS A 16 -6.75 -6.99 9.76
CA LYS A 16 -6.48 -7.89 10.89
C LYS A 16 -4.99 -8.23 11.04
N SER A 17 -4.25 -8.24 9.95
CA SER A 17 -2.79 -8.37 9.94
C SER A 17 -2.27 -7.76 8.64
N VAL A 18 -1.25 -6.92 8.76
CA VAL A 18 -0.68 -6.23 7.59
C VAL A 18 0.74 -6.73 7.40
N ARG A 19 1.00 -7.33 6.26
CA ARG A 19 2.35 -7.78 5.86
C ARG A 19 3.17 -6.62 5.31
N LYS A 20 4.47 -6.75 5.27
CA LYS A 20 5.39 -5.71 4.78
C LYS A 20 5.05 -5.21 3.39
N TRP A 21 4.73 -6.11 2.45
CA TRP A 21 4.36 -5.71 1.09
C TRP A 21 3.03 -4.95 1.04
N GLU A 22 2.08 -5.30 1.91
CA GLU A 22 0.79 -4.60 2.02
C GLU A 22 0.98 -3.17 2.54
N ILE A 23 1.83 -3.00 3.54
CA ILE A 23 2.21 -1.68 4.07
C ILE A 23 2.81 -0.82 2.96
N ARG A 24 3.73 -1.40 2.18
CA ARG A 24 4.37 -0.70 1.08
C ARG A 24 3.38 -0.33 -0.03
N LEU A 25 2.45 -1.22 -0.33
CA LEU A 25 1.40 -0.98 -1.31
C LEU A 25 0.49 0.18 -0.89
N ILE A 26 -0.03 0.15 0.31
CA ILE A 26 -0.91 1.22 0.79
C ILE A 26 -0.18 2.57 0.90
N SER A 27 1.06 2.57 1.35
CA SER A 27 1.89 3.79 1.42
C SER A 27 2.14 4.37 0.04
N THR A 28 2.43 3.52 -0.94
CA THR A 28 2.64 3.92 -2.33
C THR A 28 1.40 4.56 -2.93
N ILE A 29 0.25 3.92 -2.75
CA ILE A 29 -1.04 4.43 -3.25
C ILE A 29 -1.38 5.76 -2.58
N ALA A 30 -1.27 5.82 -1.25
CA ALA A 30 -1.60 7.02 -0.48
C ALA A 30 -0.78 8.22 -0.93
N ARG A 31 0.54 8.08 -1.03
CA ARG A 31 1.43 9.17 -1.42
C ARG A 31 1.15 9.71 -2.83
N ASN A 32 0.80 8.84 -3.75
CA ASN A 32 0.47 9.23 -5.11
C ASN A 32 -0.97 9.78 -5.26
N MET A 33 -1.77 9.72 -4.20
CA MET A 33 -3.15 10.22 -4.17
C MET A 33 -3.35 11.30 -3.10
N ARG A 34 -2.32 12.08 -2.81
CA ARG A 34 -2.34 13.22 -1.88
C ARG A 34 -2.68 12.86 -0.42
N CYS A 35 -2.43 11.63 -0.03
CA CYS A 35 -2.63 11.11 1.31
C CYS A 35 -1.32 10.66 1.94
N GLU A 36 -1.36 10.36 3.23
CA GLU A 36 -0.29 9.67 3.95
C GLU A 36 -0.84 8.42 4.62
N ALA A 37 -0.07 7.35 4.60
CA ALA A 37 -0.35 6.14 5.35
C ALA A 37 0.62 6.05 6.52
N ILE A 38 0.10 5.95 7.73
CA ILE A 38 0.88 5.86 8.96
C ILE A 38 0.59 4.53 9.64
N ILE A 39 1.64 3.84 10.05
CA ILE A 39 1.54 2.57 10.74
C ILE A 39 1.70 2.83 12.24
N SER A 40 0.68 2.45 12.99
CA SER A 40 0.68 2.53 14.44
C SER A 40 0.67 1.13 15.04
N HIS A 41 1.48 0.92 16.05
CA HIS A 41 1.55 -0.32 16.80
C HIS A 41 0.94 -0.09 18.17
N ARG A 42 -0.06 -0.90 18.53
CA ARG A 42 -0.67 -0.86 19.86
C ARG A 42 -0.40 -2.17 20.59
N TYR A 43 -0.03 -2.04 21.84
CA TYR A 43 0.05 -3.16 22.78
C TYR A 43 -1.26 -3.19 23.57
N THR A 44 -1.97 -4.29 23.54
CA THR A 44 -3.11 -4.49 24.44
C THR A 44 -2.60 -4.97 25.79
N ALA A 45 -3.08 -4.35 26.88
CA ALA A 45 -2.75 -4.75 28.25
C ALA A 45 -3.05 -6.24 28.45
N GLY A 46 -2.05 -7.02 28.90
CA GLY A 46 -2.16 -8.46 29.13
C GLY A 46 -1.96 -9.35 27.91
N ASN A 47 -1.70 -8.79 26.73
CA ASN A 47 -1.45 -9.54 25.52
C ASN A 47 -0.06 -9.22 24.98
N ILE A 48 0.76 -10.26 24.80
CA ILE A 48 2.12 -10.15 24.25
C ILE A 48 2.07 -9.81 22.73
N ASN A 49 0.90 -9.87 22.13
CA ASN A 49 0.71 -9.68 20.70
C ASN A 49 0.54 -8.20 20.34
N ARG A 50 1.53 -7.68 19.65
CA ARG A 50 1.53 -6.36 19.05
C ARG A 50 0.52 -6.31 17.88
N LYS A 51 -0.49 -5.46 17.99
CA LYS A 51 -1.40 -5.16 16.88
C LYS A 51 -0.92 -3.95 16.10
N SER A 52 -0.86 -4.09 14.79
CA SER A 52 -0.51 -3.00 13.89
C SER A 52 -1.77 -2.48 13.20
N PHE A 53 -1.91 -1.17 13.19
CA PHE A 53 -2.99 -0.48 12.49
C PHE A 53 -2.41 0.43 11.43
N VAL A 54 -3.10 0.55 10.31
CA VAL A 54 -2.75 1.52 9.27
C VAL A 54 -3.80 2.64 9.29
N TYR A 55 -3.32 3.87 9.43
CA TYR A 55 -4.14 5.06 9.33
C TYR A 55 -3.90 5.72 7.98
N ILE A 56 -4.98 6.04 7.27
CA ILE A 56 -4.94 6.82 6.03
C ILE A 56 -5.35 8.24 6.37
N ILE A 57 -4.49 9.18 6.10
CA ILE A 57 -4.70 10.61 6.40
C ILE A 57 -4.76 11.39 5.09
N GLY A 58 -5.82 12.12 4.89
CA GLY A 58 -6.06 12.93 3.70
C GLY A 58 -7.45 13.52 3.66
N MET A 59 -7.79 14.17 2.56
CA MET A 59 -9.14 14.64 2.30
C MET A 59 -10.09 13.46 2.12
N ASP A 60 -11.36 13.61 2.43
CA ASP A 60 -12.34 12.52 2.43
C ASP A 60 -12.40 11.76 1.11
N ALA A 61 -12.53 12.48 0.01
CA ALA A 61 -12.58 11.85 -1.32
C ALA A 61 -11.29 11.10 -1.67
N ASP A 62 -10.15 11.67 -1.32
CA ASP A 62 -8.84 11.06 -1.56
C ASP A 62 -8.66 9.79 -0.71
N ARG A 63 -9.05 9.82 0.57
CA ARG A 63 -8.97 8.63 1.43
C ARG A 63 -9.82 7.50 0.90
N LYS A 64 -11.05 7.78 0.51
CA LYS A 64 -11.97 6.77 -0.06
C LYS A 64 -11.39 6.14 -1.33
N ALA A 65 -10.83 6.96 -2.21
CA ALA A 65 -10.20 6.50 -3.43
C ALA A 65 -8.97 5.63 -3.16
N VAL A 66 -8.13 6.01 -2.19
CA VAL A 66 -6.96 5.21 -1.76
C VAL A 66 -7.39 3.84 -1.26
N ILE A 67 -8.37 3.78 -0.37
CA ILE A 67 -8.83 2.52 0.22
C ILE A 67 -9.42 1.61 -0.86
N LEU A 68 -10.25 2.15 -1.75
CA LEU A 68 -10.86 1.40 -2.84
C LEU A 68 -9.81 0.81 -3.79
N LEU A 69 -8.84 1.61 -4.22
CA LEU A 69 -7.77 1.16 -5.10
C LEU A 69 -6.86 0.13 -4.40
N TYR A 70 -6.54 0.36 -3.14
CA TYR A 70 -5.75 -0.58 -2.35
C TYR A 70 -6.42 -1.96 -2.26
N GLU A 71 -7.69 -2.01 -1.93
CA GLU A 71 -8.44 -3.27 -1.84
C GLU A 71 -8.45 -4.01 -3.17
N LYS A 72 -8.66 -3.29 -4.27
CA LYS A 72 -8.63 -3.86 -5.62
C LYS A 72 -7.26 -4.43 -5.98
N LEU A 73 -6.21 -3.65 -5.83
CA LEU A 73 -4.84 -4.07 -6.17
C LEU A 73 -4.34 -5.17 -5.24
N ARG A 74 -4.70 -5.13 -3.96
CA ARG A 74 -4.37 -6.18 -3.01
C ARG A 74 -4.95 -7.53 -3.43
N LYS A 75 -6.19 -7.58 -3.86
CA LYS A 75 -6.84 -8.81 -4.36
C LYS A 75 -6.13 -9.35 -5.58
N ILE A 76 -5.83 -8.49 -6.55
CA ILE A 76 -5.08 -8.87 -7.76
C ILE A 76 -3.71 -9.44 -7.40
N CYS A 77 -2.99 -8.76 -6.52
CA CYS A 77 -1.67 -9.20 -6.05
C CYS A 77 -1.76 -10.58 -5.38
N LYS A 78 -2.72 -10.79 -4.50
CA LYS A 78 -2.88 -12.08 -3.80
C LYS A 78 -3.15 -13.25 -4.74
N VAL A 79 -3.92 -13.04 -5.79
CA VAL A 79 -4.18 -14.08 -6.80
C VAL A 79 -2.88 -14.48 -7.52
N GLY A 80 -2.13 -13.50 -8.01
CA GLY A 80 -0.84 -13.75 -8.67
C GLY A 80 0.21 -14.33 -7.73
N MET A 81 0.24 -13.85 -6.49
CA MET A 81 1.12 -14.37 -5.43
C MET A 81 0.90 -15.86 -5.18
N ARG A 82 -0.36 -16.29 -5.09
CA ARG A 82 -0.68 -17.70 -4.89
C ARG A 82 -0.21 -18.57 -6.05
N LYS A 83 -0.39 -18.10 -7.28
CA LYS A 83 0.12 -18.80 -8.47
C LYS A 83 1.64 -18.95 -8.42
N GLU A 84 2.35 -17.89 -8.05
CA GLU A 84 3.80 -17.90 -7.93
C GLU A 84 4.28 -18.84 -6.82
N GLN A 85 3.62 -18.84 -5.67
CA GLN A 85 3.90 -19.78 -4.58
C GLN A 85 3.71 -21.24 -5.01
N ASN A 86 2.61 -21.53 -5.71
CA ASN A 86 2.32 -22.89 -6.20
C ASN A 86 3.37 -23.34 -7.22
N TYR A 87 3.80 -22.46 -8.11
CA TYR A 87 4.87 -22.74 -9.06
C TYR A 87 6.17 -23.11 -8.35
N HIS A 88 6.63 -22.29 -7.41
CA HIS A 88 7.88 -22.56 -6.68
C HIS A 88 7.79 -23.81 -5.82
N LYS A 89 6.66 -24.07 -5.19
CA LYS A 89 6.44 -25.29 -4.43
C LYS A 89 6.52 -26.54 -5.31
N SER A 90 5.95 -26.49 -6.50
CA SER A 90 5.99 -27.57 -7.47
C SER A 90 7.40 -27.81 -8.01
N MET A 91 8.13 -26.75 -8.34
CA MET A 91 9.46 -26.85 -8.97
C MET A 91 10.58 -27.10 -7.96
N TYR A 92 10.49 -26.57 -6.75
CA TYR A 92 11.58 -26.56 -5.79
C TYR A 92 11.24 -27.17 -4.42
N GLY A 93 9.99 -27.62 -4.23
CA GLY A 93 9.54 -28.27 -3.01
C GLY A 93 9.11 -27.33 -1.90
N ASN A 94 9.39 -26.03 -1.99
CA ASN A 94 8.96 -25.02 -1.02
C ASN A 94 8.75 -23.66 -1.70
N ALA A 95 8.06 -22.77 -0.99
CA ALA A 95 7.79 -21.42 -1.46
C ALA A 95 8.23 -20.36 -0.42
N LYS A 96 9.27 -20.64 0.34
CA LYS A 96 9.78 -19.72 1.37
C LYS A 96 10.24 -18.40 0.74
N GLY A 97 9.72 -17.27 1.26
CA GLY A 97 10.10 -15.93 0.82
C GLY A 97 9.47 -15.49 -0.51
N ILE A 98 8.75 -16.37 -1.19
CA ILE A 98 8.18 -16.09 -2.53
C ILE A 98 7.05 -15.07 -2.46
N ALA A 99 6.17 -15.17 -1.49
CA ALA A 99 5.05 -14.23 -1.31
C ALA A 99 5.54 -12.79 -1.13
N ASP A 100 6.50 -12.57 -0.24
CA ASP A 100 7.06 -11.25 0.00
C ASP A 100 7.79 -10.71 -1.23
N SER A 101 8.62 -11.51 -1.87
CA SER A 101 9.34 -11.11 -3.10
C SER A 101 8.37 -10.72 -4.22
N TYR A 102 7.34 -11.50 -4.46
CA TYR A 102 6.29 -11.18 -5.42
C TYR A 102 5.55 -9.89 -5.05
N GLY A 103 5.14 -9.76 -3.79
CA GLY A 103 4.42 -8.58 -3.29
C GLY A 103 5.24 -7.30 -3.42
N PHE A 104 6.54 -7.34 -3.17
CA PHE A 104 7.44 -6.21 -3.36
C PHE A 104 7.60 -5.84 -4.83
N GLY A 105 7.74 -6.83 -5.72
CA GLY A 105 7.80 -6.60 -7.16
C GLY A 105 6.52 -5.96 -7.69
N PHE A 106 5.37 -6.50 -7.30
CA PHE A 106 4.06 -5.94 -7.64
C PHE A 106 3.94 -4.48 -7.19
N THR A 107 4.31 -4.21 -5.95
CA THR A 107 4.26 -2.85 -5.37
C THR A 107 5.20 -1.89 -6.11
N GLN A 108 6.38 -2.34 -6.50
CA GLN A 108 7.34 -1.53 -7.25
C GLN A 108 6.75 -1.11 -8.61
N ALA A 109 6.09 -2.01 -9.30
CA ALA A 109 5.42 -1.72 -10.56
C ALA A 109 4.29 -0.70 -10.38
N ILE A 110 3.46 -0.88 -9.35
CA ILE A 110 2.40 0.08 -9.02
C ILE A 110 3.00 1.47 -8.73
N ARG A 111 4.10 1.52 -7.97
CA ARG A 111 4.79 2.77 -7.67
C ARG A 111 5.26 3.48 -8.94
N GLU A 112 5.88 2.77 -9.87
CA GLU A 112 6.35 3.33 -11.12
C GLU A 112 5.21 3.90 -11.96
N GLU A 113 4.12 3.15 -12.12
CA GLU A 113 2.97 3.60 -12.89
C GLU A 113 2.24 4.79 -12.24
N MET A 114 2.00 4.74 -10.95
CA MET A 114 1.33 5.84 -10.23
C MET A 114 2.20 7.10 -10.20
N THR A 115 3.51 6.97 -10.05
CA THR A 115 4.43 8.12 -10.07
C THR A 115 4.37 8.82 -11.43
N LYS A 116 4.32 8.10 -12.53
CA LYS A 116 4.12 8.68 -13.87
C LYS A 116 2.81 9.44 -13.96
N GLN A 117 1.71 8.85 -13.50
CA GLN A 117 0.39 9.46 -13.53
C GLN A 117 0.33 10.71 -12.65
N ALA A 118 0.87 10.66 -11.45
CA ALA A 118 0.89 11.80 -10.53
C ALA A 118 1.69 12.98 -11.10
N LYS A 119 2.84 12.73 -11.74
CA LYS A 119 3.62 13.75 -12.42
C LYS A 119 2.87 14.39 -13.59
N ALA A 120 2.18 13.57 -14.39
CA ALA A 120 1.39 14.04 -15.52
C ALA A 120 0.22 14.93 -15.09
N LEU A 121 -0.36 14.66 -13.92
CA LEU A 121 -1.49 15.41 -13.36
C LEU A 121 -1.05 16.56 -12.43
N VAL A 122 0.25 16.69 -12.16
CA VAL A 122 0.81 17.69 -11.22
C VAL A 122 0.09 17.67 -9.87
N LEU A 123 -0.11 16.47 -9.32
CA LEU A 123 -0.77 16.30 -8.03
C LEU A 123 0.13 16.76 -6.89
N VAL A 124 -0.38 17.69 -6.09
CA VAL A 124 0.31 18.20 -4.90
C VAL A 124 -0.52 17.86 -3.66
N LYS A 125 0.14 17.27 -2.67
CA LYS A 125 -0.49 16.97 -1.39
C LYS A 125 -0.86 18.28 -0.67
N PRO A 126 -2.13 18.47 -0.23
CA PRO A 126 -2.51 19.64 0.54
C PRO A 126 -1.71 19.74 1.86
N LYS A 127 -1.35 20.95 2.26
CA LYS A 127 -0.65 21.20 3.51
C LYS A 127 -1.42 20.69 4.74
N GLU A 128 -2.74 20.74 4.69
CA GLU A 128 -3.64 20.27 5.76
C GLU A 128 -3.41 18.78 6.07
N VAL A 129 -2.99 18.00 5.09
CA VAL A 129 -2.65 16.57 5.28
C VAL A 129 -1.41 16.43 6.16
N ASP A 130 -0.35 17.18 5.88
CA ASP A 130 0.87 17.19 6.70
C ASP A 130 0.59 17.70 8.11
N ASP A 131 -0.23 18.74 8.24
CA ASP A 131 -0.64 19.29 9.53
C ASP A 131 -1.41 18.26 10.36
N LYS A 132 -2.30 17.49 9.71
CA LYS A 132 -3.06 16.42 10.37
C LYS A 132 -2.15 15.25 10.80
N VAL A 133 -1.17 14.90 10.02
CA VAL A 133 -0.14 13.89 10.40
C VAL A 133 0.57 14.33 11.67
N GLN A 134 1.00 15.57 11.75
CA GLN A 134 1.68 16.12 12.94
C GLN A 134 0.77 16.17 14.16
N GLU A 135 -0.51 16.48 13.98
CA GLU A 135 -1.50 16.50 15.05
C GLU A 135 -1.72 15.09 15.64
N LEU A 136 -1.93 14.09 14.76
CA LEU A 136 -2.27 12.73 15.18
C LEU A 136 -1.05 11.90 15.56
N PHE A 137 0.09 12.12 14.91
CA PHE A 137 1.31 11.33 15.06
C PHE A 137 2.55 12.24 15.13
N PRO A 138 2.74 13.03 16.22
CA PRO A 138 3.84 13.99 16.30
C PRO A 138 5.24 13.34 16.28
N ASN A 139 5.33 12.06 16.62
CA ASN A 139 6.59 11.31 16.69
C ASN A 139 6.78 10.32 15.53
N VAL A 140 6.08 10.53 14.42
CA VAL A 140 6.21 9.64 13.26
C VAL A 140 7.64 9.65 12.70
N LYS A 141 8.16 8.47 12.39
CA LYS A 141 9.49 8.27 11.81
C LYS A 141 9.40 7.49 10.52
N THR A 142 10.24 7.86 9.56
CA THR A 142 10.40 7.09 8.33
C THR A 142 11.35 5.94 8.57
N ARG A 143 10.95 4.72 8.23
CA ARG A 143 11.79 3.53 8.30
C ARG A 143 11.94 2.91 6.92
N ARG A 144 13.17 2.49 6.61
CA ARG A 144 13.43 1.64 5.44
C ARG A 144 13.23 0.19 5.82
N VAL A 145 12.56 -0.56 4.94
CA VAL A 145 12.39 -2.00 5.08
C VAL A 145 13.37 -2.69 4.13
N ASN A 146 14.34 -3.40 4.70
CA ASN A 146 15.24 -4.24 3.92
C ASN A 146 14.61 -5.62 3.73
N VAL A 147 14.56 -6.07 2.49
CA VAL A 147 14.01 -7.38 2.14
C VAL A 147 14.97 -8.09 1.21
N SER A 148 15.32 -9.33 1.57
CA SER A 148 15.97 -10.24 0.63
C SER A 148 14.91 -10.75 -0.35
N CYS A 149 15.16 -10.61 -1.64
CA CYS A 149 14.19 -10.96 -2.66
C CYS A 149 14.65 -12.15 -3.50
N ASN A 150 13.71 -13.06 -3.77
CA ASN A 150 13.86 -14.01 -4.89
C ASN A 150 13.63 -13.23 -6.20
N ALA A 151 14.63 -13.21 -7.07
CA ALA A 151 14.60 -12.41 -8.30
C ALA A 151 13.46 -12.81 -9.23
N HIS A 152 13.23 -14.09 -9.42
CA HIS A 152 12.17 -14.59 -10.30
C HIS A 152 10.78 -14.18 -9.79
N ALA A 153 10.51 -14.37 -8.51
CA ALA A 153 9.23 -13.99 -7.91
C ALA A 153 9.02 -12.48 -7.93
N TYR A 154 10.07 -11.70 -7.68
CA TYR A 154 10.03 -10.25 -7.79
C TYR A 154 9.66 -9.78 -9.20
N ASP A 155 10.31 -10.33 -10.23
CA ASP A 155 10.06 -10.01 -11.64
C ASP A 155 8.64 -10.41 -12.06
N SER A 156 8.14 -11.56 -11.62
CA SER A 156 6.75 -11.96 -11.84
C SER A 156 5.76 -10.97 -11.21
N GLY A 157 6.05 -10.53 -9.99
CA GLY A 157 5.26 -9.50 -9.32
C GLY A 157 5.27 -8.16 -10.06
N MET A 158 6.42 -7.73 -10.55
CA MET A 158 6.54 -6.51 -11.35
C MET A 158 5.71 -6.60 -12.65
N ASN A 159 5.81 -7.68 -13.36
CA ASN A 159 5.05 -7.89 -14.60
C ASN A 159 3.54 -7.83 -14.34
N ASP A 160 3.07 -8.52 -13.31
CA ASP A 160 1.66 -8.52 -12.94
C ASP A 160 1.18 -7.16 -12.44
N GLY A 161 2.03 -6.44 -11.70
CA GLY A 161 1.73 -5.08 -11.23
C GLY A 161 1.58 -4.09 -12.39
N HIS A 162 2.47 -4.11 -13.36
CA HIS A 162 2.37 -3.30 -14.57
C HIS A 162 1.10 -3.63 -15.37
N SER A 163 0.78 -4.92 -15.50
CA SER A 163 -0.44 -5.37 -16.17
C SER A 163 -1.70 -4.88 -15.45
N ALA A 164 -1.72 -4.91 -14.12
CA ALA A 164 -2.85 -4.46 -13.31
C ALA A 164 -3.14 -2.97 -13.50
N MET A 165 -2.10 -2.14 -13.70
CA MET A 165 -2.23 -0.70 -13.91
C MET A 165 -2.46 -0.30 -15.35
N SER A 166 -2.09 -1.14 -16.31
CA SER A 166 -2.23 -0.86 -17.75
C SER A 166 -3.58 -1.30 -18.31
N VAL A 167 -4.37 -2.05 -17.55
CA VAL A 167 -5.73 -2.41 -17.96
C VAL A 167 -6.56 -1.13 -18.03
N PRO A 168 -7.06 -0.73 -19.23
CA PRO A 168 -7.91 0.45 -19.33
C PRO A 168 -9.14 0.23 -18.44
N ALA A 169 -9.56 1.32 -17.77
CA ALA A 169 -10.80 1.31 -17.04
C ALA A 169 -11.92 0.95 -18.03
N ILE A 170 -12.38 -0.28 -17.96
CA ILE A 170 -13.53 -0.73 -18.73
C ILE A 170 -14.74 -0.10 -18.06
N ASN A 171 -15.38 0.75 -18.82
CA ASN A 171 -16.61 1.38 -18.41
C ASN A 171 -17.68 0.36 -18.04
#